data_d1b8dbc8b8c0dd6a0b565126423808c8
#
_entry.id   d1b8dbc8b8c0dd6a0b565126423808c8
#
_cell.length_a   1.000
_cell.length_b   1.000
_cell.length_c   1.000
_cell.angle_alpha   90.00
_cell.angle_beta   90.00
_cell.angle_gamma   90.00
#
_symmetry.space_group_name_H-M   'P 1'
#
loop_
_entity.id
_entity.type
_entity.pdbx_description
1 polymer ?
#
loop_
_entity_poly.entity_id
_entity_poly.type
_entity_poly.pdbx_seq_one_letter_code
_entity_poly.pdbx_strand_id
1 'polypeptide(L)'
;QSHNNTIRNSYFYHIDWSASDTPGLMVTIMENGKDANFSNNIIHLTGASATISIGDAPTVMYNEIWNTGLLQSDGAVVQMMMAEQKGANIAYNWIHDTKKYGIRMDGPAGGTNEGRNATVHHNVLWNVSAGLMVKGDYHTTHNNTVFGEDYDKNNIIVLYENGFGNENSITEFNAADRIAAHRTGSFEDYPVQGGYNESNNYNGYVDSNGSVESQLIDPYNYDFRPKNGSAIYNRSVGAYGPSDNWIAGITWYFMGSELPFEGCMDTDATNYNE
;
A
#
# COMPACT_ATOMS: atom_id res chain seq x y z
N GLN A 1 -12.88 -15.61 18.64
CA GLN A 1 -12.08 -14.94 17.59
C GLN A 1 -11.51 -16.02 16.69
N SER A 2 -11.60 -15.81 15.38
CA SER A 2 -10.90 -16.66 14.41
C SER A 2 -9.40 -16.40 14.46
N HIS A 3 -8.62 -17.40 14.14
CA HIS A 3 -7.16 -17.31 14.10
C HIS A 3 -6.63 -17.99 12.83
N ASN A 4 -5.54 -17.44 12.30
CA ASN A 4 -4.80 -18.02 11.17
C ASN A 4 -5.66 -18.22 9.90
N ASN A 5 -6.64 -17.35 9.66
CA ASN A 5 -7.38 -17.37 8.40
C ASN A 5 -6.44 -17.07 7.24
N THR A 6 -6.59 -17.82 6.15
CA THR A 6 -5.75 -17.60 4.96
C THR A 6 -6.62 -17.37 3.74
N ILE A 7 -6.36 -16.26 3.05
CA ILE A 7 -6.88 -15.94 1.72
C ILE A 7 -5.67 -15.79 0.80
N ARG A 8 -5.51 -16.70 -0.14
CA ARG A 8 -4.37 -16.69 -1.06
C ARG A 8 -4.74 -17.18 -2.45
N ASN A 9 -3.95 -16.76 -3.44
CA ASN A 9 -4.10 -17.16 -4.84
C ASN A 9 -5.53 -16.98 -5.34
N SER A 10 -6.17 -15.89 -4.93
CA SER A 10 -7.57 -15.60 -5.22
C SER A 10 -7.67 -14.35 -6.09
N TYR A 11 -8.61 -14.39 -7.02
CA TYR A 11 -8.93 -13.27 -7.90
C TYR A 11 -10.25 -12.66 -7.50
N PHE A 12 -10.21 -11.41 -7.05
CA PHE A 12 -11.36 -10.61 -6.64
C PHE A 12 -11.62 -9.54 -7.68
N TYR A 13 -12.73 -9.60 -8.32
CA TYR A 13 -13.07 -8.74 -9.43
C TYR A 13 -14.52 -8.27 -9.37
N HIS A 14 -14.74 -6.96 -9.60
CA HIS A 14 -16.05 -6.38 -9.78
C HIS A 14 -17.00 -6.60 -8.60
N ILE A 15 -16.57 -6.24 -7.41
CA ILE A 15 -17.32 -6.40 -6.16
C ILE A 15 -17.67 -5.06 -5.52
N ASP A 16 -18.67 -5.07 -4.64
CA ASP A 16 -19.17 -3.89 -3.89
C ASP A 16 -19.82 -2.81 -4.75
N TRP A 17 -20.41 -3.15 -5.87
CA TRP A 17 -21.06 -2.15 -6.75
C TRP A 17 -22.33 -1.52 -6.16
N SER A 18 -22.86 -2.04 -5.07
CA SER A 18 -23.91 -1.42 -4.26
C SER A 18 -23.40 -0.51 -3.15
N ALA A 19 -22.10 -0.37 -3.00
CA ALA A 19 -21.50 0.41 -1.91
C ALA A 19 -21.93 1.89 -1.91
N SER A 20 -22.26 2.46 -3.06
CA SER A 20 -22.74 3.83 -3.19
C SER A 20 -24.07 4.10 -2.45
N ASP A 21 -24.86 3.08 -2.24
CA ASP A 21 -26.18 3.19 -1.59
C ASP A 21 -26.06 3.24 -0.05
N THR A 22 -24.88 2.98 0.48
CA THR A 22 -24.62 2.92 1.92
C THR A 22 -23.67 4.02 2.33
N PRO A 23 -24.06 4.91 3.27
CA PRO A 23 -23.16 5.95 3.76
C PRO A 23 -22.07 5.39 4.66
N GLY A 24 -20.91 6.03 4.64
CA GLY A 24 -19.80 5.73 5.55
C GLY A 24 -18.65 4.98 4.90
N LEU A 25 -17.72 4.53 5.73
CA LEU A 25 -16.55 3.79 5.33
C LEU A 25 -16.90 2.30 5.26
N MET A 26 -17.08 1.79 4.06
CA MET A 26 -17.28 0.36 3.83
C MET A 26 -15.97 -0.33 3.45
N VAL A 27 -15.92 -1.65 3.63
CA VAL A 27 -14.72 -2.45 3.41
C VAL A 27 -15.07 -3.66 2.53
N THR A 28 -14.29 -3.89 1.50
CA THR A 28 -14.46 -5.04 0.60
C THR A 28 -14.13 -6.35 1.31
N ILE A 29 -12.98 -6.41 1.99
CA ILE A 29 -12.52 -7.59 2.75
C ILE A 29 -12.22 -7.15 4.17
N MET A 30 -13.00 -7.61 5.13
CA MET A 30 -12.80 -7.32 6.55
C MET A 30 -12.40 -8.59 7.29
N GLU A 31 -11.27 -8.53 7.98
CA GLU A 31 -10.79 -9.59 8.86
C GLU A 31 -10.50 -9.02 10.25
N ASN A 32 -11.25 -9.45 11.24
CA ASN A 32 -11.13 -9.01 12.64
C ASN A 32 -10.50 -10.07 13.55
N GLY A 33 -9.97 -11.13 12.97
CA GLY A 33 -9.28 -12.19 13.70
C GLY A 33 -7.83 -11.85 14.01
N LYS A 34 -7.07 -12.87 14.33
CA LYS A 34 -5.66 -12.75 14.63
C LYS A 34 -4.83 -13.62 13.68
N ASP A 35 -3.63 -13.13 13.34
CA ASP A 35 -2.66 -13.82 12.51
C ASP A 35 -3.22 -14.23 11.11
N ALA A 36 -4.10 -13.40 10.55
CA ALA A 36 -4.65 -13.64 9.21
C ALA A 36 -3.57 -13.47 8.12
N ASN A 37 -3.69 -14.23 7.04
CA ASN A 37 -2.77 -14.19 5.90
C ASN A 37 -3.53 -13.87 4.62
N PHE A 38 -3.21 -12.73 4.01
CA PHE A 38 -3.66 -12.32 2.69
C PHE A 38 -2.45 -12.31 1.76
N SER A 39 -2.28 -13.33 0.92
CA SER A 39 -1.10 -13.41 0.09
C SER A 39 -1.35 -13.88 -1.33
N ASN A 40 -0.60 -13.31 -2.25
CA ASN A 40 -0.66 -13.69 -3.67
C ASN A 40 -2.07 -13.57 -4.26
N ASN A 41 -2.81 -12.53 -3.92
CA ASN A 41 -4.13 -12.26 -4.47
C ASN A 41 -4.06 -11.16 -5.53
N ILE A 42 -5.00 -11.18 -6.44
CA ILE A 42 -5.32 -10.08 -7.35
C ILE A 42 -6.67 -9.51 -6.94
N ILE A 43 -6.74 -8.19 -6.73
CA ILE A 43 -7.97 -7.50 -6.34
C ILE A 43 -8.13 -6.25 -7.20
N HIS A 44 -9.21 -6.16 -7.95
CA HIS A 44 -9.49 -4.93 -8.69
C HIS A 44 -10.98 -4.72 -8.97
N LEU A 45 -11.31 -3.49 -9.41
CA LEU A 45 -12.68 -3.04 -9.65
C LEU A 45 -13.58 -3.24 -8.42
N THR A 46 -13.19 -2.62 -7.27
CA THR A 46 -14.02 -2.63 -6.06
C THR A 46 -14.71 -1.30 -5.84
N GLY A 47 -15.91 -1.33 -5.29
CA GLY A 47 -16.71 -0.13 -5.03
C GLY A 47 -16.48 0.49 -3.65
N ALA A 48 -16.22 -0.32 -2.61
CA ALA A 48 -16.12 0.12 -1.23
C ALA A 48 -14.91 1.03 -0.95
N SER A 49 -14.99 1.87 0.06
CA SER A 49 -13.97 2.85 0.44
C SER A 49 -12.61 2.23 0.72
N ALA A 50 -12.58 1.20 1.55
CA ALA A 50 -11.36 0.45 1.86
C ALA A 50 -11.41 -0.93 1.20
N THR A 51 -10.28 -1.39 0.70
CA THR A 51 -10.23 -2.72 0.07
C THR A 51 -10.01 -3.81 1.12
N ILE A 52 -8.98 -3.66 1.97
CA ILE A 52 -8.67 -4.61 3.03
C ILE A 52 -8.60 -3.86 4.35
N SER A 53 -9.46 -4.23 5.31
CA SER A 53 -9.32 -3.85 6.71
C SER A 53 -8.77 -5.05 7.48
N ILE A 54 -7.63 -4.85 8.12
CA ILE A 54 -6.83 -5.91 8.74
C ILE A 54 -7.11 -6.04 10.23
N GLY A 55 -6.95 -7.24 10.77
CA GLY A 55 -7.14 -7.54 12.19
C GLY A 55 -5.87 -7.39 13.04
N ASP A 56 -5.69 -8.28 14.01
CA ASP A 56 -4.53 -8.34 14.91
C ASP A 56 -3.40 -9.17 14.28
N ALA A 57 -2.22 -8.60 14.17
CA ALA A 57 -1.00 -9.20 13.64
C ALA A 57 -1.14 -9.90 12.25
N PRO A 58 -1.83 -9.31 11.29
CA PRO A 58 -2.01 -9.93 9.97
C PRO A 58 -0.75 -9.85 9.13
N THR A 59 -0.65 -10.77 8.16
CA THR A 59 0.31 -10.71 7.07
C THR A 59 -0.42 -10.38 5.77
N VAL A 60 -0.01 -9.30 5.08
CA VAL A 60 -0.55 -8.87 3.78
C VAL A 60 0.63 -8.77 2.81
N MET A 61 0.85 -9.80 1.99
CA MET A 61 2.06 -9.90 1.19
C MET A 61 1.80 -10.39 -0.24
N TYR A 62 2.58 -9.88 -1.18
CA TYR A 62 2.56 -10.31 -2.58
C TYR A 62 1.19 -10.18 -3.25
N ASN A 63 0.38 -9.20 -2.85
CA ASN A 63 -0.89 -8.94 -3.53
C ASN A 63 -0.69 -7.84 -4.59
N GLU A 64 -1.42 -7.95 -5.69
CA GLU A 64 -1.56 -6.89 -6.69
C GLU A 64 -2.97 -6.32 -6.61
N ILE A 65 -3.09 -5.00 -6.37
CA ILE A 65 -4.36 -4.36 -6.06
C ILE A 65 -4.47 -3.03 -6.79
N TRP A 66 -5.51 -2.87 -7.63
CA TRP A 66 -5.71 -1.64 -8.39
C TRP A 66 -7.18 -1.33 -8.69
N ASN A 67 -7.48 -0.12 -9.15
CA ASN A 67 -8.84 0.33 -9.47
C ASN A 67 -9.84 0.05 -8.33
N THR A 68 -9.49 0.40 -7.12
CA THR A 68 -10.32 0.14 -5.94
C THR A 68 -10.97 1.39 -5.39
N GLY A 69 -12.04 1.21 -4.61
CA GLY A 69 -12.72 2.31 -3.94
C GLY A 69 -13.45 3.25 -4.88
N LEU A 70 -14.01 2.73 -5.95
CA LEU A 70 -14.52 3.53 -7.07
C LEU A 70 -15.82 4.28 -6.77
N LEU A 71 -16.63 3.81 -5.84
CA LEU A 71 -17.96 4.35 -5.56
C LEU A 71 -18.05 5.19 -4.29
N GLN A 72 -17.11 5.07 -3.39
CA GLN A 72 -17.11 5.80 -2.12
C GLN A 72 -15.87 6.68 -1.98
N SER A 73 -16.01 7.77 -1.23
CA SER A 73 -14.88 8.61 -0.81
C SER A 73 -14.16 8.04 0.41
N ASP A 74 -13.01 8.64 0.79
CA ASP A 74 -12.16 8.23 1.91
C ASP A 74 -11.60 6.80 1.78
N GLY A 75 -10.91 6.31 2.80
CA GLY A 75 -10.36 4.96 2.87
C GLY A 75 -9.00 4.77 2.19
N ALA A 76 -8.52 3.54 2.28
CA ALA A 76 -7.27 3.10 1.72
C ALA A 76 -7.39 1.68 1.17
N VAL A 77 -6.46 1.29 0.31
CA VAL A 77 -6.40 -0.10 -0.17
C VAL A 77 -6.14 -1.04 1.00
N VAL A 78 -5.14 -0.76 1.82
CA VAL A 78 -4.93 -1.47 3.10
C VAL A 78 -5.11 -0.49 4.24
N GLN A 79 -6.10 -0.74 5.10
CA GLN A 79 -6.53 0.18 6.14
C GLN A 79 -6.30 -0.41 7.54
N MET A 80 -5.61 0.35 8.39
CA MET A 80 -5.46 0.10 9.82
C MET A 80 -5.91 1.34 10.59
N MET A 81 -6.92 1.22 11.46
CA MET A 81 -7.48 2.37 12.19
C MET A 81 -8.02 2.08 13.60
N MET A 82 -8.01 0.81 14.04
CA MET A 82 -8.61 0.40 15.32
C MET A 82 -7.57 -0.22 16.25
N ALA A 83 -7.84 -0.22 17.55
CA ALA A 83 -6.96 -0.76 18.60
C ALA A 83 -6.59 -2.24 18.38
N GLU A 84 -7.50 -2.99 17.81
CA GLU A 84 -7.33 -4.40 17.51
C GLU A 84 -6.39 -4.64 16.31
N GLN A 85 -6.22 -3.63 15.48
CA GLN A 85 -5.39 -3.68 14.28
C GLN A 85 -3.95 -3.30 14.63
N LYS A 86 -3.18 -4.22 15.14
CA LYS A 86 -1.78 -3.99 15.54
C LYS A 86 -0.89 -5.13 15.04
N GLY A 87 0.42 -4.89 15.02
CA GLY A 87 1.40 -5.90 14.69
C GLY A 87 1.34 -6.40 13.23
N ALA A 88 0.76 -5.62 12.33
CA ALA A 88 0.64 -6.00 10.93
C ALA A 88 1.99 -6.08 10.23
N ASN A 89 2.15 -7.06 9.33
CA ASN A 89 3.24 -7.14 8.37
C ASN A 89 2.69 -6.97 6.96
N ILE A 90 2.97 -5.81 6.33
CA ILE A 90 2.45 -5.46 5.00
C ILE A 90 3.64 -5.29 4.06
N ALA A 91 3.85 -6.24 3.15
CA ALA A 91 5.07 -6.25 2.36
C ALA A 91 4.92 -6.87 0.97
N TYR A 92 5.81 -6.47 0.06
CA TYR A 92 5.90 -7.02 -1.30
C TYR A 92 4.59 -6.93 -2.09
N ASN A 93 3.76 -5.91 -1.81
CA ASN A 93 2.54 -5.69 -2.57
C ASN A 93 2.79 -4.67 -3.70
N TRP A 94 2.06 -4.83 -4.78
CA TRP A 94 1.87 -3.83 -5.82
C TRP A 94 0.49 -3.20 -5.65
N ILE A 95 0.45 -1.88 -5.45
CA ILE A 95 -0.79 -1.13 -5.28
C ILE A 95 -0.77 0.05 -6.23
N HIS A 96 -1.74 0.13 -7.13
CA HIS A 96 -1.69 1.15 -8.17
C HIS A 96 -3.06 1.56 -8.72
N ASP A 97 -3.04 2.61 -9.54
CA ASP A 97 -4.19 3.09 -10.30
C ASP A 97 -5.47 3.23 -9.45
N THR A 98 -5.37 3.90 -8.31
CA THR A 98 -6.53 4.19 -7.48
C THR A 98 -6.50 5.59 -6.90
N LYS A 99 -7.67 6.19 -6.73
CA LYS A 99 -7.83 7.49 -6.05
C LYS A 99 -7.85 7.36 -4.52
N LYS A 100 -7.52 6.20 -3.98
CA LYS A 100 -7.41 5.95 -2.54
C LYS A 100 -5.97 6.09 -2.07
N TYR A 101 -5.79 6.17 -0.76
CA TYR A 101 -4.50 5.89 -0.16
C TYR A 101 -4.11 4.44 -0.45
N GLY A 102 -2.85 4.17 -0.67
CA GLY A 102 -2.38 2.81 -0.83
C GLY A 102 -2.43 2.05 0.51
N ILE A 103 -1.53 2.37 1.43
CA ILE A 103 -1.50 1.79 2.78
C ILE A 103 -1.65 2.91 3.80
N ARG A 104 -2.64 2.80 4.67
CA ARG A 104 -2.94 3.82 5.66
C ARG A 104 -2.91 3.23 7.07
N MET A 105 -1.87 3.57 7.79
CA MET A 105 -1.80 3.38 9.22
C MET A 105 -2.39 4.63 9.87
N ASP A 106 -3.63 4.54 10.29
CA ASP A 106 -4.41 5.64 10.82
C ASP A 106 -4.57 5.47 12.34
N GLY A 107 -3.46 5.29 12.99
CA GLY A 107 -3.40 5.19 14.44
C GLY A 107 -3.83 6.48 15.13
N PRO A 108 -3.79 6.53 16.46
CA PRO A 108 -4.59 7.46 17.20
C PRO A 108 -4.28 8.92 16.87
N ALA A 109 -5.33 9.66 16.59
CA ALA A 109 -5.34 11.07 16.89
C ALA A 109 -5.69 11.18 18.39
N GLY A 110 -4.73 11.48 19.24
CA GLY A 110 -5.03 11.77 20.63
C GLY A 110 -4.61 10.74 21.69
N GLY A 111 -3.58 9.96 21.42
CA GLY A 111 -2.91 9.17 22.47
C GLY A 111 -3.62 7.88 22.89
N THR A 112 -4.52 7.35 22.08
CA THR A 112 -5.01 5.99 22.23
C THR A 112 -4.02 5.00 21.59
N ASN A 113 -4.04 3.73 21.96
CA ASN A 113 -3.11 2.72 21.46
C ASN A 113 -3.61 2.00 20.19
N GLU A 114 -4.42 2.69 19.40
CA GLU A 114 -5.06 2.12 18.23
C GLU A 114 -4.09 2.02 17.04
N GLY A 115 -4.15 0.94 16.28
CA GLY A 115 -3.45 0.80 15.02
C GLY A 115 -1.92 1.03 15.07
N ARG A 116 -1.22 0.38 15.98
CA ARG A 116 0.22 0.55 16.18
C ARG A 116 1.03 -0.70 15.86
N ASN A 117 2.34 -0.55 15.85
CA ASN A 117 3.30 -1.65 15.75
C ASN A 117 3.18 -2.43 14.44
N ALA A 118 2.96 -1.72 13.33
CA ALA A 118 2.97 -2.31 11.99
C ALA A 118 4.37 -2.21 11.38
N THR A 119 4.74 -3.22 10.60
CA THR A 119 5.89 -3.19 9.71
C THR A 119 5.39 -3.13 8.26
N VAL A 120 5.78 -2.08 7.54
CA VAL A 120 5.40 -1.86 6.14
C VAL A 120 6.67 -1.75 5.30
N HIS A 121 6.91 -2.73 4.42
CA HIS A 121 8.18 -2.78 3.71
C HIS A 121 8.10 -3.42 2.32
N HIS A 122 9.02 -3.06 1.45
CA HIS A 122 9.17 -3.62 0.10
C HIS A 122 7.88 -3.59 -0.73
N ASN A 123 7.00 -2.60 -0.50
CA ASN A 123 5.85 -2.39 -1.35
C ASN A 123 6.18 -1.40 -2.47
N VAL A 124 5.59 -1.61 -3.64
CA VAL A 124 5.61 -0.64 -4.73
C VAL A 124 4.22 -0.06 -4.91
N LEU A 125 4.13 1.27 -4.84
CA LEU A 125 2.87 1.99 -4.97
C LEU A 125 3.04 3.09 -6.03
N TRP A 126 2.15 3.11 -7.02
CA TRP A 126 2.20 4.14 -8.04
C TRP A 126 0.81 4.55 -8.52
N ASN A 127 0.70 5.77 -9.01
CA ASN A 127 -0.55 6.34 -9.48
C ASN A 127 -1.71 6.18 -8.46
N VAL A 128 -1.42 6.48 -7.21
CA VAL A 128 -2.37 6.45 -6.09
C VAL A 128 -2.50 7.85 -5.48
N SER A 129 -3.60 8.12 -4.80
CA SER A 129 -3.84 9.44 -4.20
C SER A 129 -2.75 9.83 -3.19
N ALA A 130 -2.35 8.91 -2.32
CA ALA A 130 -1.15 8.96 -1.50
C ALA A 130 -0.71 7.52 -1.23
N GLY A 131 0.57 7.24 -1.36
CA GLY A 131 1.05 5.87 -1.25
C GLY A 131 0.94 5.33 0.17
N LEU A 132 1.70 5.91 1.07
CA LEU A 132 1.75 5.48 2.47
C LEU A 132 1.35 6.63 3.40
N MET A 133 0.51 6.35 4.38
CA MET A 133 0.31 7.25 5.52
C MET A 133 0.73 6.55 6.81
N VAL A 134 1.76 7.10 7.44
CA VAL A 134 2.28 6.65 8.73
C VAL A 134 1.71 7.59 9.80
N LYS A 135 0.85 7.06 10.65
CA LYS A 135 0.28 7.77 11.79
C LYS A 135 0.09 6.79 12.93
N GLY A 136 0.70 7.07 14.06
CA GLY A 136 0.67 6.21 15.24
C GLY A 136 2.05 5.70 15.63
N ASP A 137 2.11 4.97 16.75
CA ASP A 137 3.34 4.64 17.43
C ASP A 137 3.89 3.27 17.04
N TYR A 138 5.20 3.12 17.19
CA TYR A 138 5.92 1.87 17.01
C TYR A 138 5.84 1.27 15.59
N HIS A 139 5.52 2.07 14.57
CA HIS A 139 5.54 1.62 13.19
C HIS A 139 6.97 1.57 12.65
N THR A 140 7.27 0.56 11.84
CA THR A 140 8.50 0.50 11.05
C THR A 140 8.13 0.50 9.57
N THR A 141 8.53 1.55 8.86
CA THR A 141 8.24 1.73 7.42
C THR A 141 9.55 1.85 6.68
N HIS A 142 9.91 0.83 5.90
CA HIS A 142 11.20 0.82 5.22
C HIS A 142 11.18 0.13 3.86
N ASN A 143 12.12 0.49 3.00
CA ASN A 143 12.28 -0.12 1.70
C ASN A 143 10.98 -0.17 0.87
N ASN A 144 10.19 0.90 0.86
CA ASN A 144 9.06 1.03 -0.06
C ASN A 144 9.43 1.95 -1.22
N THR A 145 8.85 1.71 -2.37
CA THR A 145 8.95 2.57 -3.55
C THR A 145 7.58 3.19 -3.84
N VAL A 146 7.51 4.53 -3.87
CA VAL A 146 6.24 5.25 -4.06
C VAL A 146 6.42 6.38 -5.06
N PHE A 147 5.68 6.35 -6.17
CA PHE A 147 5.81 7.35 -7.23
C PHE A 147 4.50 7.56 -8.00
N GLY A 148 4.51 8.57 -8.88
CA GLY A 148 3.39 8.87 -9.78
C GLY A 148 2.44 9.94 -9.27
N GLU A 149 1.42 10.21 -10.04
CA GLU A 149 0.75 11.49 -10.09
C GLU A 149 -0.47 11.63 -9.16
N ASP A 150 -0.29 12.06 -7.94
CA ASP A 150 -1.25 13.00 -7.39
C ASP A 150 -0.48 14.21 -6.86
N TYR A 151 -0.40 15.26 -7.67
CA TYR A 151 0.38 16.47 -7.33
C TYR A 151 -0.15 17.20 -6.09
N ASP A 152 -1.35 16.87 -5.65
CA ASP A 152 -1.98 17.51 -4.50
C ASP A 152 -1.58 16.87 -3.17
N LYS A 153 -1.03 15.66 -3.19
CA LYS A 153 -0.67 14.92 -1.97
C LYS A 153 0.76 14.40 -1.99
N ASN A 154 1.29 14.18 -0.81
CA ASN A 154 2.59 13.56 -0.64
C ASN A 154 2.52 12.04 -0.81
N ASN A 155 3.55 11.44 -1.39
CA ASN A 155 3.61 10.00 -1.65
C ASN A 155 3.76 9.19 -0.36
N ILE A 156 4.64 9.66 0.54
CA ILE A 156 4.75 9.13 1.89
C ILE A 156 4.45 10.26 2.87
N ILE A 157 3.46 10.03 3.72
CA ILE A 157 3.02 10.98 4.73
C ILE A 157 3.37 10.43 6.10
N VAL A 158 4.36 11.01 6.76
CA VAL A 158 4.67 10.71 8.16
C VAL A 158 3.93 11.73 9.00
N LEU A 159 2.64 11.47 9.21
CA LEU A 159 1.68 12.45 9.68
C LEU A 159 1.92 12.81 11.15
N TYR A 160 2.03 14.12 11.41
CA TYR A 160 2.10 14.69 12.74
C TYR A 160 0.86 15.56 12.98
N GLU A 161 -0.04 15.10 13.81
CA GLU A 161 -1.29 15.81 14.13
C GLU A 161 -1.43 16.06 15.62
N ASN A 162 -1.87 17.28 15.99
CA ASN A 162 -2.25 17.64 17.35
C ASN A 162 -1.16 17.43 18.43
N GLY A 163 0.10 17.48 18.05
CA GLY A 163 1.20 17.24 18.98
C GLY A 163 1.46 15.76 19.32
N PHE A 164 0.73 14.84 18.70
CA PHE A 164 0.94 13.40 18.84
C PHE A 164 1.68 12.91 17.60
N GLY A 165 2.87 12.44 17.75
CA GLY A 165 3.71 12.13 16.60
C GLY A 165 4.48 10.85 16.72
N ASN A 166 3.96 9.75 16.22
CA ASN A 166 4.71 8.58 15.78
C ASN A 166 5.83 8.14 16.76
N GLU A 167 5.51 8.07 18.10
CA GLU A 167 6.50 7.67 19.10
C GLU A 167 7.09 6.30 18.76
N ASN A 168 8.42 6.22 18.82
CA ASN A 168 9.17 5.00 18.51
C ASN A 168 8.88 4.41 17.11
N SER A 169 8.30 5.20 16.22
CA SER A 169 8.15 4.84 14.80
C SER A 169 9.43 5.17 14.03
N ILE A 170 9.73 4.37 13.01
CA ILE A 170 10.91 4.52 12.15
C ILE A 170 10.46 4.54 10.69
N THR A 171 10.93 5.52 9.93
CA THR A 171 10.71 5.63 8.48
C THR A 171 12.05 5.84 7.80
N GLU A 172 12.56 4.81 7.11
CA GLU A 172 13.89 4.85 6.49
C GLU A 172 14.01 3.92 5.27
N PHE A 173 15.02 4.12 4.46
CA PHE A 173 15.31 3.35 3.24
C PHE A 173 14.18 3.34 2.21
N ASN A 174 13.22 4.26 2.27
CA ASN A 174 12.17 4.37 1.28
C ASN A 174 12.62 5.26 0.10
N ALA A 175 12.05 5.02 -1.06
CA ALA A 175 12.18 5.88 -2.23
C ALA A 175 10.80 6.46 -2.57
N ALA A 176 10.65 7.78 -2.53
CA ALA A 176 9.41 8.45 -2.89
C ALA A 176 9.64 9.77 -3.60
N ASP A 177 8.72 10.17 -4.48
CA ASP A 177 8.80 11.47 -5.14
C ASP A 177 8.62 12.63 -4.14
N ARG A 178 7.79 12.43 -3.11
CA ARG A 178 7.64 13.39 -2.00
C ARG A 178 7.36 12.69 -0.67
N ILE A 179 8.14 13.03 0.34
CA ILE A 179 7.92 12.61 1.73
C ILE A 179 7.73 13.87 2.58
N ALA A 180 6.66 13.96 3.32
CA ALA A 180 6.39 15.10 4.21
C ALA A 180 5.54 14.70 5.43
N ALA A 181 5.44 15.60 6.40
CA ALA A 181 4.65 15.38 7.62
C ALA A 181 3.16 15.73 7.47
N HIS A 182 2.74 16.17 6.29
CA HIS A 182 1.36 16.57 6.02
C HIS A 182 0.86 15.91 4.72
N ARG A 183 -0.45 15.84 4.57
CA ARG A 183 -1.10 15.21 3.40
C ARG A 183 -0.82 15.99 2.11
N THR A 184 -0.74 17.30 2.22
CA THR A 184 -0.46 18.24 1.13
C THR A 184 0.66 19.20 1.54
N GLY A 185 1.28 19.86 0.57
CA GLY A 185 2.37 20.82 0.84
C GLY A 185 3.76 20.21 0.72
N SER A 186 4.76 21.05 0.82
CA SER A 186 6.15 20.66 0.64
C SER A 186 6.81 20.19 1.93
N PHE A 187 7.99 19.58 1.78
CA PHE A 187 8.82 19.20 2.92
C PHE A 187 9.26 20.42 3.75
N GLU A 188 9.52 21.55 3.11
CA GLU A 188 9.94 22.79 3.81
C GLU A 188 8.81 23.35 4.68
N ASP A 189 7.57 23.26 4.21
CA ASP A 189 6.41 23.69 4.98
C ASP A 189 6.13 22.74 6.17
N TYR A 190 6.33 21.46 5.94
CA TYR A 190 6.01 20.41 6.89
C TYR A 190 7.16 19.41 7.03
N PRO A 191 8.26 19.79 7.70
CA PRO A 191 9.41 18.92 7.90
C PRO A 191 9.00 17.68 8.71
N VAL A 192 9.46 16.52 8.24
CA VAL A 192 9.10 15.25 8.85
C VAL A 192 9.69 15.11 10.25
N GLN A 193 8.89 14.60 11.17
CA GLN A 193 9.24 14.32 12.57
C GLN A 193 8.90 12.86 12.87
N GLY A 194 9.22 12.40 14.09
CA GLY A 194 8.78 11.08 14.53
C GLY A 194 9.49 9.92 13.86
N GLY A 195 10.81 9.86 13.97
CA GLY A 195 11.60 8.72 13.52
C GLY A 195 11.96 8.70 12.03
N TYR A 196 11.71 9.77 11.31
CA TYR A 196 12.15 9.90 9.93
C TYR A 196 13.67 10.15 9.87
N ASN A 197 14.35 9.35 9.06
CA ASN A 197 15.76 9.53 8.78
C ASN A 197 15.94 10.04 7.35
N GLU A 198 16.16 11.36 7.20
CA GLU A 198 16.29 12.01 5.90
C GLU A 198 17.43 11.42 5.06
N SER A 199 18.58 11.16 5.67
CA SER A 199 19.75 10.64 4.96
C SER A 199 19.58 9.22 4.42
N ASN A 200 18.71 8.45 5.03
CA ASN A 200 18.44 7.06 4.66
C ASN A 200 17.22 6.88 3.75
N ASN A 201 16.53 7.97 3.40
CA ASN A 201 15.43 7.92 2.43
C ASN A 201 15.85 8.65 1.14
N TYR A 202 15.21 8.31 0.03
CA TYR A 202 15.19 9.15 -1.15
C TYR A 202 13.87 9.92 -1.18
N ASN A 203 13.96 11.25 -1.12
CA ASN A 203 12.84 12.17 -1.26
C ASN A 203 13.08 13.03 -2.50
N GLY A 204 12.43 12.71 -3.60
CA GLY A 204 12.65 13.39 -4.88
C GLY A 204 12.43 14.90 -4.83
N TYR A 205 11.56 15.37 -3.96
CA TYR A 205 11.31 16.79 -3.73
C TYR A 205 12.53 17.51 -3.14
N VAL A 206 13.24 16.88 -2.21
CA VAL A 206 14.42 17.44 -1.52
C VAL A 206 15.70 17.16 -2.30
N ASP A 207 15.86 15.94 -2.78
CA ASP A 207 17.10 15.45 -3.38
C ASP A 207 17.39 15.98 -4.78
N SER A 208 16.38 16.45 -5.50
CA SER A 208 16.51 17.05 -6.85
C SER A 208 17.21 16.17 -7.90
N ASN A 209 17.23 14.85 -7.71
CA ASN A 209 17.84 13.88 -8.62
C ASN A 209 16.82 13.24 -9.61
N GLY A 210 15.68 13.90 -9.81
CA GLY A 210 14.59 13.41 -10.66
C GLY A 210 13.55 12.58 -9.91
N SER A 211 12.49 12.22 -10.63
CA SER A 211 11.44 11.36 -10.07
C SER A 211 11.94 9.96 -9.78
N VAL A 212 11.29 9.26 -8.87
CA VAL A 212 11.56 7.85 -8.59
C VAL A 212 11.43 7.01 -9.86
N GLU A 213 10.35 7.23 -10.63
CA GLU A 213 10.11 6.53 -11.89
C GLU A 213 11.29 6.62 -12.87
N SER A 214 11.89 7.80 -13.00
CA SER A 214 13.03 8.01 -13.90
C SER A 214 14.28 7.22 -13.51
N GLN A 215 14.35 6.75 -12.26
CA GLN A 215 15.47 6.00 -11.69
C GLN A 215 15.26 4.49 -11.68
N LEU A 216 14.07 4.00 -12.08
CA LEU A 216 13.75 2.58 -12.22
C LEU A 216 14.03 2.09 -13.64
N ILE A 217 14.35 0.80 -13.82
CA ILE A 217 14.75 0.22 -15.12
C ILE A 217 13.61 0.33 -16.14
N ASP A 218 12.46 -0.25 -15.86
CA ASP A 218 11.30 -0.23 -16.76
C ASP A 218 9.98 -0.40 -15.96
N PRO A 219 9.55 0.62 -15.22
CA PRO A 219 8.36 0.52 -14.37
C PRO A 219 7.06 0.28 -15.16
N TYR A 220 6.99 0.64 -16.44
CA TYR A 220 5.85 0.34 -17.31
C TYR A 220 5.68 -1.14 -17.61
N ASN A 221 6.76 -1.92 -17.52
CA ASN A 221 6.77 -3.37 -17.67
C ASN A 221 7.04 -4.06 -16.31
N TYR A 222 6.70 -3.39 -15.21
CA TYR A 222 6.85 -3.91 -13.85
C TYR A 222 8.29 -4.25 -13.42
N ASP A 223 9.29 -3.69 -14.09
CA ASP A 223 10.67 -3.77 -13.63
C ASP A 223 11.02 -2.57 -12.76
N PHE A 224 10.75 -2.72 -11.47
CA PHE A 224 10.97 -1.69 -10.46
C PHE A 224 12.38 -1.71 -9.86
N ARG A 225 13.29 -2.46 -10.42
CA ARG A 225 14.69 -2.44 -9.98
C ARG A 225 15.33 -1.09 -10.27
N PRO A 226 16.23 -0.61 -9.40
CA PRO A 226 16.89 0.65 -9.62
C PRO A 226 17.89 0.58 -10.79
N LYS A 227 17.94 1.63 -11.61
CA LYS A 227 18.99 1.79 -12.65
C LYS A 227 20.36 1.88 -11.99
N ASN A 228 21.32 1.19 -12.54
CA ASN A 228 22.71 1.26 -12.07
C ASN A 228 23.21 2.72 -12.06
N GLY A 229 23.75 3.15 -10.93
CA GLY A 229 24.27 4.49 -10.74
C GLY A 229 23.22 5.56 -10.44
N SER A 230 21.93 5.23 -10.40
CA SER A 230 20.89 6.16 -9.93
C SER A 230 21.05 6.48 -8.43
N ALA A 231 20.41 7.55 -7.96
CA ALA A 231 20.46 7.91 -6.56
C ALA A 231 19.81 6.84 -5.66
N ILE A 232 18.72 6.22 -6.12
CA ILE A 232 18.05 5.10 -5.44
C ILE A 232 18.99 3.89 -5.34
N TYR A 233 19.67 3.55 -6.43
CA TYR A 233 20.67 2.47 -6.45
C TYR A 233 21.81 2.72 -5.47
N ASN A 234 22.41 3.92 -5.52
CA ASN A 234 23.59 4.27 -4.73
C ASN A 234 23.29 4.35 -3.23
N ARG A 235 22.06 4.68 -2.86
CA ARG A 235 21.61 4.72 -1.46
C ARG A 235 21.07 3.37 -0.96
N SER A 236 20.85 2.42 -1.85
CA SER A 236 20.21 1.13 -1.54
C SER A 236 18.84 1.32 -0.88
N VAL A 237 18.01 2.18 -1.45
CA VAL A 237 16.65 2.48 -0.96
C VAL A 237 15.60 2.00 -1.96
N GLY A 238 14.35 1.86 -1.47
CA GLY A 238 13.24 1.38 -2.29
C GLY A 238 12.97 -0.12 -2.15
N ALA A 239 11.94 -0.58 -2.84
CA ALA A 239 11.38 -1.93 -2.67
C ALA A 239 12.21 -3.04 -3.32
N TYR A 240 12.97 -2.69 -4.34
CA TYR A 240 13.79 -3.64 -5.09
C TYR A 240 15.28 -3.31 -4.97
N GLY A 241 16.06 -4.32 -4.67
CA GLY A 241 17.48 -4.30 -4.94
C GLY A 241 17.80 -4.62 -6.41
N PRO A 242 19.05 -4.42 -6.85
CA PRO A 242 19.43 -4.63 -8.26
C PRO A 242 19.23 -6.05 -8.81
N SER A 243 19.18 -7.04 -7.94
CA SER A 243 19.06 -8.46 -8.29
C SER A 243 17.72 -9.08 -7.88
N ASP A 244 16.82 -8.30 -7.32
CA ASP A 244 15.53 -8.80 -6.87
C ASP A 244 14.64 -9.13 -8.07
N ASN A 245 13.81 -10.16 -7.90
CA ASN A 245 12.93 -10.65 -8.96
C ASN A 245 11.56 -11.12 -8.43
N TRP A 246 11.16 -10.66 -7.25
CA TRP A 246 9.84 -10.98 -6.73
C TRP A 246 8.75 -10.26 -7.54
N ILE A 247 7.59 -10.87 -7.61
CA ILE A 247 6.38 -10.34 -8.24
C ILE A 247 5.20 -10.43 -7.27
N ALA A 248 4.29 -9.48 -7.36
CA ALA A 248 3.03 -9.49 -6.63
C ALA A 248 1.93 -10.19 -7.45
N GLY A 249 0.80 -10.46 -6.82
CA GLY A 249 -0.32 -11.11 -7.46
C GLY A 249 -0.24 -12.63 -7.50
N ILE A 250 -1.09 -13.23 -8.30
CA ILE A 250 -1.15 -14.69 -8.46
C ILE A 250 0.02 -15.14 -9.32
N THR A 251 0.90 -15.94 -8.75
CA THR A 251 2.19 -16.30 -9.38
C THR A 251 2.03 -16.99 -10.75
N TRP A 252 0.99 -17.80 -10.94
CA TRP A 252 0.75 -18.48 -12.21
C TRP A 252 0.29 -17.54 -13.35
N TYR A 253 -0.31 -16.41 -13.01
CA TYR A 253 -0.73 -15.39 -13.98
C TYR A 253 0.46 -14.81 -14.76
N PHE A 254 1.57 -14.56 -14.10
CA PHE A 254 2.78 -14.02 -14.71
C PHE A 254 3.63 -15.08 -15.45
N MET A 255 3.31 -16.35 -15.28
CA MET A 255 4.01 -17.45 -15.98
C MET A 255 3.45 -17.74 -17.40
N GLY A 256 2.65 -16.82 -17.95
CA GLY A 256 2.14 -16.91 -19.33
C GLY A 256 0.92 -17.82 -19.49
N SER A 257 0.26 -18.20 -18.41
CA SER A 257 -1.08 -18.74 -18.47
C SER A 257 -2.08 -17.58 -18.67
N GLU A 258 -2.94 -17.68 -19.65
CA GLU A 258 -4.03 -16.73 -19.81
C GLU A 258 -4.85 -16.66 -18.50
N LEU A 259 -5.43 -15.48 -18.20
CA LEU A 259 -6.38 -15.35 -17.09
C LEU A 259 -7.37 -16.53 -17.14
N PRO A 260 -7.73 -17.11 -15.99
CA PRO A 260 -8.90 -17.97 -15.96
C PRO A 260 -10.06 -17.16 -16.54
N PHE A 261 -10.66 -17.69 -17.55
CA PHE A 261 -11.67 -17.04 -18.37
C PHE A 261 -12.59 -16.12 -17.57
N GLU A 262 -12.81 -14.91 -18.07
CA GLU A 262 -13.92 -14.08 -17.61
C GLU A 262 -15.21 -14.84 -17.95
N GLY A 263 -15.69 -15.62 -17.00
CA GLY A 263 -16.90 -16.40 -17.21
C GLY A 263 -17.16 -17.40 -16.11
N CYS A 264 -18.36 -17.92 -16.10
CA CYS A 264 -18.74 -19.02 -15.22
C CYS A 264 -18.14 -20.32 -15.74
N MET A 265 -17.39 -21.02 -14.87
CA MET A 265 -16.81 -22.33 -15.20
C MET A 265 -17.82 -23.49 -15.06
N ASP A 266 -19.05 -23.18 -14.68
CA ASP A 266 -20.16 -24.16 -14.68
C ASP A 266 -20.69 -24.32 -16.10
N THR A 267 -20.48 -25.49 -16.71
CA THR A 267 -20.90 -25.79 -18.07
C THR A 267 -22.41 -25.71 -18.28
N ASP A 268 -23.18 -25.78 -17.21
CA ASP A 268 -24.64 -25.67 -17.23
C ASP A 268 -25.12 -24.20 -17.10
N ALA A 269 -24.23 -23.27 -16.87
CA ALA A 269 -24.59 -21.87 -16.77
C ALA A 269 -24.81 -21.26 -18.17
N THR A 270 -25.76 -20.33 -18.25
CA THR A 270 -26.10 -19.66 -19.54
C THR A 270 -25.04 -18.68 -20.03
N ASN A 271 -24.07 -18.33 -19.19
CA ASN A 271 -22.93 -17.45 -19.47
C ASN A 271 -21.57 -18.18 -19.47
N TYR A 272 -21.60 -19.50 -19.64
CA TYR A 272 -20.39 -20.29 -19.82
C TYR A 272 -19.66 -19.87 -21.11
N ASN A 273 -18.38 -19.59 -21.02
CA ASN A 273 -17.49 -19.33 -22.16
C ASN A 273 -16.56 -20.54 -22.33
N GLU A 274 -16.60 -21.17 -23.51
CA GLU A 274 -15.70 -22.28 -23.86
C GLU A 274 -14.25 -21.83 -24.04
#